data_a44142e08ef7edcee9dc28689b2cc2d6
#
_entry.id   a44142e08ef7edcee9dc28689b2cc2d6
#
_cell.length_a   1.000
_cell.length_b   1.000
_cell.length_c   1.000
_cell.angle_alpha   90.00
_cell.angle_beta   90.00
_cell.angle_gamma   90.00
#
_symmetry.space_group_name_H-M   'P 1'
#
loop_
_entity.id
_entity.type
_entity.pdbx_description
1 polymer ?
#
loop_
_entity_poly.entity_id
_entity_poly.type
_entity_poly.pdbx_seq_one_letter_code
_entity_poly.pdbx_strand_id
1 'polypeptide(L)'
;MTMRGRIDGLQNPFPILSQLPGVYQEEGFTERFVGAFDDGLAPVVSTLDNLAAYVDPDLTPPDILSWLAGWVAVELDDQTRTQDLRHAVRASVPTHRRRGTQLGLREIVSHLTGAQVEVTDSGGAIWSVTPGTPLPGDPDPVVRIRVFVDGVEGFDRTRLEAVVRSAKPVHVAEVIEMVERSTSGSEQ
;
A
#
# COMPACT_ATOMS: atom_id res chain seq x y z
N MET A 1 -31.31 -10.07 -28.36
CA MET A 1 -31.27 -8.98 -27.38
C MET A 1 -30.51 -9.53 -26.21
N THR A 2 -29.21 -9.19 -26.07
CA THR A 2 -28.37 -9.71 -25.00
C THR A 2 -28.76 -8.97 -23.72
N MET A 3 -29.21 -9.68 -22.69
CA MET A 3 -29.50 -9.06 -21.40
C MET A 3 -28.19 -8.51 -20.79
N ARG A 4 -28.20 -7.25 -20.40
CA ARG A 4 -27.06 -6.57 -19.80
C ARG A 4 -26.74 -7.25 -18.47
N GLY A 5 -25.50 -7.76 -18.32
CA GLY A 5 -25.05 -8.42 -17.09
C GLY A 5 -25.11 -9.94 -17.10
N ARG A 6 -25.66 -10.57 -18.16
CA ARG A 6 -25.63 -12.03 -18.32
C ARG A 6 -24.29 -12.46 -18.91
N ILE A 7 -23.69 -13.48 -18.33
CA ILE A 7 -22.50 -14.17 -18.87
C ILE A 7 -22.91 -15.56 -19.28
N ASP A 8 -22.79 -15.87 -20.58
CA ASP A 8 -23.20 -17.16 -21.12
C ASP A 8 -22.39 -18.30 -20.51
N GLY A 9 -23.08 -19.31 -19.97
CA GLY A 9 -22.48 -20.49 -19.37
C GLY A 9 -22.09 -20.31 -17.88
N LEU A 10 -22.22 -19.11 -17.30
CA LEU A 10 -22.02 -18.90 -15.88
C LEU A 10 -23.26 -19.36 -15.11
N GLN A 11 -23.08 -20.33 -14.23
CA GLN A 11 -24.17 -20.85 -13.39
C GLN A 11 -24.16 -20.17 -12.01
N ASN A 12 -25.34 -19.91 -11.46
CA ASN A 12 -25.48 -19.52 -10.09
C ASN A 12 -25.21 -20.75 -9.18
N PRO A 13 -24.18 -20.73 -8.30
CA PRO A 13 -23.91 -21.85 -7.39
C PRO A 13 -25.00 -22.05 -6.32
N PHE A 14 -25.89 -21.06 -6.17
CA PHE A 14 -27.00 -21.06 -5.22
C PHE A 14 -28.33 -20.85 -5.96
N PRO A 15 -28.81 -21.80 -6.79
CA PRO A 15 -30.03 -21.62 -7.58
C PRO A 15 -31.24 -21.30 -6.70
N ILE A 16 -32.01 -20.27 -7.08
CA ILE A 16 -33.20 -19.85 -6.34
C ILE A 16 -34.21 -20.99 -6.23
N LEU A 17 -34.35 -21.78 -7.31
CA LEU A 17 -35.29 -22.90 -7.32
C LEU A 17 -35.07 -23.87 -6.15
N SER A 18 -33.82 -24.19 -5.85
CA SER A 18 -33.47 -25.12 -4.75
C SER A 18 -33.79 -24.56 -3.36
N GLN A 19 -33.99 -23.25 -3.24
CA GLN A 19 -34.32 -22.58 -2.00
C GLN A 19 -35.84 -22.42 -1.79
N LEU A 20 -36.63 -22.72 -2.81
CA LEU A 20 -38.09 -22.66 -2.73
C LEU A 20 -38.66 -23.94 -2.08
N PRO A 21 -39.83 -23.87 -1.45
CA PRO A 21 -40.56 -25.05 -1.00
C PRO A 21 -40.81 -26.03 -2.15
N GLY A 22 -40.76 -27.34 -1.86
CA GLY A 22 -40.83 -28.42 -2.86
C GLY A 22 -42.01 -28.33 -3.82
N VAL A 23 -43.18 -27.82 -3.38
CA VAL A 23 -44.36 -27.63 -4.21
C VAL A 23 -44.10 -26.71 -5.45
N TYR A 24 -43.13 -25.81 -5.35
CA TYR A 24 -42.77 -24.91 -6.45
C TYR A 24 -41.64 -25.46 -7.34
N GLN A 25 -40.93 -26.48 -6.87
CA GLN A 25 -39.79 -27.06 -7.59
C GLN A 25 -40.23 -28.03 -8.72
N GLU A 26 -41.47 -28.52 -8.69
CA GLU A 26 -41.99 -29.48 -9.65
C GLU A 26 -42.57 -28.80 -10.89
N GLU A 27 -42.74 -27.48 -10.89
CA GLU A 27 -43.37 -26.75 -11.99
C GLU A 27 -42.34 -26.13 -12.95
N GLY A 28 -42.38 -26.56 -14.21
CA GLY A 28 -41.47 -26.05 -15.26
C GLY A 28 -41.63 -24.55 -15.59
N PHE A 29 -42.73 -23.90 -15.16
CA PHE A 29 -42.88 -22.46 -15.25
C PHE A 29 -42.01 -21.76 -14.18
N THR A 30 -42.09 -22.22 -12.93
CA THR A 30 -41.30 -21.70 -11.83
C THR A 30 -39.81 -21.80 -12.13
N GLU A 31 -39.34 -22.96 -12.61
CA GLU A 31 -37.94 -23.18 -13.01
C GLU A 31 -37.47 -22.12 -14.04
N ARG A 32 -38.22 -21.91 -15.10
CA ARG A 32 -37.89 -20.92 -16.14
C ARG A 32 -37.94 -19.47 -15.62
N PHE A 33 -38.91 -19.19 -14.76
CA PHE A 33 -39.11 -17.86 -14.19
C PHE A 33 -37.96 -17.49 -13.25
N VAL A 34 -37.62 -18.35 -12.29
CA VAL A 34 -36.52 -18.07 -11.35
C VAL A 34 -35.15 -18.18 -12.01
N GLY A 35 -34.99 -19.03 -13.04
CA GLY A 35 -33.76 -19.15 -13.82
C GLY A 35 -33.33 -17.85 -14.48
N ALA A 36 -34.31 -16.99 -14.86
CA ALA A 36 -34.00 -15.66 -15.39
C ALA A 36 -33.32 -14.74 -14.34
N PHE A 37 -33.66 -14.91 -13.06
CA PHE A 37 -33.01 -14.20 -11.96
C PHE A 37 -31.65 -14.82 -11.66
N ASP A 38 -31.52 -16.15 -11.69
CA ASP A 38 -30.24 -16.85 -11.51
C ASP A 38 -29.21 -16.42 -12.55
N ASP A 39 -29.62 -16.28 -13.82
CA ASP A 39 -28.76 -15.75 -14.90
C ASP A 39 -28.22 -14.33 -14.58
N GLY A 40 -29.05 -13.49 -13.95
CA GLY A 40 -28.66 -12.13 -13.56
C GLY A 40 -27.82 -12.09 -12.28
N LEU A 41 -28.02 -13.03 -11.35
CA LEU A 41 -27.32 -13.09 -10.07
C LEU A 41 -25.97 -13.81 -10.17
N ALA A 42 -25.82 -14.76 -11.11
CA ALA A 42 -24.60 -15.54 -11.24
C ALA A 42 -23.31 -14.69 -11.34
N PRO A 43 -23.23 -13.60 -12.14
CA PRO A 43 -22.05 -12.73 -12.16
C PRO A 43 -21.79 -12.02 -10.83
N VAL A 44 -22.85 -11.64 -10.11
CA VAL A 44 -22.71 -10.97 -8.80
C VAL A 44 -22.14 -11.93 -7.78
N VAL A 45 -22.68 -13.14 -7.68
CA VAL A 45 -22.19 -14.19 -6.78
C VAL A 45 -20.74 -14.54 -7.13
N SER A 46 -20.44 -14.74 -8.42
CA SER A 46 -19.06 -15.02 -8.87
C SER A 46 -18.07 -13.91 -8.48
N THR A 47 -18.49 -12.65 -8.55
CA THR A 47 -17.65 -11.51 -8.12
C THR A 47 -17.43 -11.54 -6.62
N LEU A 48 -18.46 -11.82 -5.83
CA LEU A 48 -18.36 -11.92 -4.38
C LEU A 48 -17.47 -13.10 -3.94
N ASP A 49 -17.57 -14.24 -4.60
CA ASP A 49 -16.74 -15.42 -4.33
C ASP A 49 -15.26 -15.16 -4.65
N ASN A 50 -15.00 -14.27 -5.63
CA ASN A 50 -13.64 -13.87 -6.01
C ASN A 50 -13.17 -12.56 -5.35
N LEU A 51 -13.88 -12.06 -4.34
CA LEU A 51 -13.54 -10.77 -3.71
C LEU A 51 -12.11 -10.73 -3.19
N ALA A 52 -11.59 -11.85 -2.69
CA ALA A 52 -10.19 -11.97 -2.25
C ALA A 52 -9.20 -11.61 -3.37
N ALA A 53 -9.46 -12.03 -4.61
CA ALA A 53 -8.60 -11.69 -5.76
C ALA A 53 -8.67 -10.20 -6.12
N TYR A 54 -9.79 -9.53 -5.85
CA TYR A 54 -9.92 -8.09 -6.09
C TYR A 54 -9.14 -7.24 -5.07
N VAL A 55 -8.91 -7.75 -3.86
CA VAL A 55 -8.11 -7.06 -2.83
C VAL A 55 -6.65 -7.52 -2.81
N ASP A 56 -6.29 -8.51 -3.60
CA ASP A 56 -4.91 -8.94 -3.80
C ASP A 56 -4.21 -8.02 -4.82
N PRO A 57 -3.14 -7.28 -4.42
CA PRO A 57 -2.42 -6.39 -5.34
C PRO A 57 -1.89 -7.08 -6.60
N ASP A 58 -1.65 -8.40 -6.57
CA ASP A 58 -1.10 -9.14 -7.70
C ASP A 58 -2.15 -9.51 -8.75
N LEU A 59 -3.38 -9.77 -8.30
CA LEU A 59 -4.46 -10.29 -9.12
C LEU A 59 -5.45 -9.21 -9.55
N THR A 60 -5.58 -8.15 -8.75
CA THR A 60 -6.59 -7.11 -8.97
C THR A 60 -6.41 -6.36 -10.30
N PRO A 61 -7.51 -6.00 -11.00
CA PRO A 61 -7.47 -5.14 -12.17
C PRO A 61 -6.87 -3.75 -11.87
N PRO A 62 -6.29 -3.05 -12.87
CA PRO A 62 -5.61 -1.77 -12.66
C PRO A 62 -6.48 -0.66 -12.07
N ASP A 63 -7.75 -0.61 -12.40
CA ASP A 63 -8.72 0.36 -11.86
C ASP A 63 -8.99 0.12 -10.38
N ILE A 64 -9.19 -1.12 -9.97
CA ILE A 64 -9.35 -1.51 -8.57
C ILE A 64 -8.04 -1.32 -7.80
N LEU A 65 -6.89 -1.60 -8.44
CA LEU A 65 -5.58 -1.37 -7.84
C LEU A 65 -5.36 0.10 -7.48
N SER A 66 -5.75 1.02 -8.36
CA SER A 66 -5.68 2.46 -8.10
C SER A 66 -6.59 2.87 -6.94
N TRP A 67 -7.78 2.29 -6.86
CA TRP A 67 -8.69 2.49 -5.74
C TRP A 67 -8.10 1.95 -4.41
N LEU A 68 -7.52 0.73 -4.41
CA LEU A 68 -6.83 0.15 -3.25
C LEU A 68 -5.65 1.03 -2.80
N ALA A 69 -4.88 1.58 -3.74
CA ALA A 69 -3.77 2.48 -3.43
C ALA A 69 -4.21 3.69 -2.60
N GLY A 70 -5.37 4.29 -2.96
CA GLY A 70 -5.97 5.36 -2.16
C GLY A 70 -6.32 4.94 -0.73
N TRP A 71 -6.83 3.72 -0.53
CA TRP A 71 -7.15 3.21 0.81
C TRP A 71 -5.93 2.96 1.69
N VAL A 72 -4.83 2.59 1.08
CA VAL A 72 -3.57 2.35 1.81
C VAL A 72 -2.61 3.54 1.76
N ALA A 73 -3.13 4.73 1.41
CA ALA A 73 -2.40 5.99 1.36
C ALA A 73 -1.07 5.91 0.55
N VAL A 74 -1.09 5.19 -0.56
CA VAL A 74 -0.05 5.23 -1.58
C VAL A 74 -0.35 6.40 -2.51
N GLU A 75 0.57 7.35 -2.60
CA GLU A 75 0.45 8.48 -3.52
C GLU A 75 0.56 7.99 -4.96
N LEU A 76 -0.42 8.41 -5.78
CA LEU A 76 -0.47 8.10 -7.20
C LEU A 76 0.16 9.28 -7.97
N ASP A 77 1.11 8.94 -8.84
CA ASP A 77 1.62 9.82 -9.88
C ASP A 77 1.08 9.33 -11.23
N ASP A 78 0.68 10.22 -12.11
CA ASP A 78 0.18 9.91 -13.45
C ASP A 78 1.18 9.08 -14.30
N GLN A 79 2.46 9.10 -13.93
CA GLN A 79 3.54 8.34 -14.56
C GLN A 79 3.79 6.97 -13.90
N THR A 80 3.09 6.63 -12.81
CA THR A 80 3.34 5.39 -12.07
C THR A 80 2.90 4.17 -12.90
N ARG A 81 3.84 3.26 -13.18
CA ARG A 81 3.52 2.01 -13.87
C ARG A 81 2.70 1.09 -12.97
N THR A 82 1.80 0.32 -13.56
CA THR A 82 0.96 -0.64 -12.82
C THR A 82 1.77 -1.61 -11.94
N GLN A 83 2.94 -2.04 -12.40
CA GLN A 83 3.84 -2.92 -11.63
C GLN A 83 4.38 -2.23 -10.38
N ASP A 84 4.82 -0.98 -10.52
CA ASP A 84 5.37 -0.19 -9.41
C ASP A 84 4.27 0.10 -8.39
N LEU A 85 3.03 0.34 -8.86
CA LEU A 85 1.88 0.50 -8.00
C LEU A 85 1.54 -0.77 -7.22
N ARG A 86 1.61 -1.97 -7.86
CA ARG A 86 1.43 -3.26 -7.17
C ARG A 86 2.44 -3.42 -6.04
N HIS A 87 3.71 -3.12 -6.30
CA HIS A 87 4.76 -3.19 -5.30
C HIS A 87 4.52 -2.19 -4.15
N ALA A 88 4.12 -0.96 -4.46
CA ALA A 88 3.84 0.07 -3.46
C ALA A 88 2.66 -0.31 -2.55
N VAL A 89 1.54 -0.80 -3.13
CA VAL A 89 0.37 -1.25 -2.37
C VAL A 89 0.74 -2.43 -1.47
N ARG A 90 1.50 -3.41 -1.97
CA ARG A 90 1.97 -4.55 -1.16
C ARG A 90 2.87 -4.11 0.00
N ALA A 91 3.77 -3.16 -0.24
CA ALA A 91 4.70 -2.64 0.76
C ALA A 91 4.05 -1.67 1.76
N SER A 92 2.81 -1.21 1.51
CA SER A 92 2.17 -0.16 2.32
C SER A 92 1.99 -0.56 3.78
N VAL A 93 1.52 -1.77 4.08
CA VAL A 93 1.25 -2.22 5.45
C VAL A 93 2.52 -2.26 6.31
N PRO A 94 3.63 -2.91 5.90
CA PRO A 94 4.88 -2.85 6.66
C PRO A 94 5.44 -1.43 6.76
N THR A 95 5.30 -0.60 5.73
CA THR A 95 5.72 0.80 5.74
C THR A 95 4.95 1.61 6.79
N HIS A 96 3.63 1.45 6.84
CA HIS A 96 2.80 2.14 7.84
C HIS A 96 3.09 1.70 9.27
N ARG A 97 3.39 0.43 9.50
CA ARG A 97 3.78 -0.08 10.82
C ARG A 97 5.06 0.55 11.35
N ARG A 98 5.94 0.99 10.45
CA ARG A 98 7.24 1.62 10.79
C ARG A 98 7.23 3.14 10.67
N ARG A 99 6.07 3.72 10.32
CA ARG A 99 5.94 5.18 10.17
C ARG A 99 6.33 5.88 11.46
N GLY A 100 7.08 6.97 11.35
CA GLY A 100 7.58 7.73 12.50
C GLY A 100 8.77 7.11 13.23
N THR A 101 9.32 5.99 12.76
CA THR A 101 10.56 5.40 13.28
C THR A 101 11.74 5.73 12.37
N GLN A 102 12.96 5.74 12.92
CA GLN A 102 14.21 5.89 12.15
C GLN A 102 14.30 4.85 11.01
N LEU A 103 13.92 3.60 11.30
CA LEU A 103 13.96 2.51 10.33
C LEU A 103 12.97 2.76 9.18
N GLY A 104 11.73 3.15 9.49
CA GLY A 104 10.72 3.45 8.47
C GLY A 104 11.11 4.63 7.60
N LEU A 105 11.65 5.69 8.22
CA LEU A 105 12.11 6.86 7.47
C LEU A 105 13.32 6.53 6.56
N ARG A 106 14.25 5.72 7.05
CA ARG A 106 15.38 5.22 6.25
C ARG A 106 14.90 4.40 5.04
N GLU A 107 13.98 3.48 5.26
CA GLU A 107 13.42 2.64 4.17
C GLU A 107 12.72 3.49 3.11
N ILE A 108 11.85 4.42 3.53
CA ILE A 108 11.12 5.31 2.60
C ILE A 108 12.10 6.14 1.77
N VAL A 109 13.09 6.78 2.40
CA VAL A 109 14.06 7.62 1.71
C VAL A 109 14.96 6.79 0.80
N SER A 110 15.40 5.59 1.25
CA SER A 110 16.21 4.69 0.43
C SER A 110 15.45 4.20 -0.81
N HIS A 111 14.17 3.87 -0.69
CA HIS A 111 13.34 3.49 -1.84
C HIS A 111 13.13 4.65 -2.82
N LEU A 112 12.94 5.87 -2.30
CA LEU A 112 12.75 7.06 -3.13
C LEU A 112 14.01 7.42 -3.92
N THR A 113 15.17 7.29 -3.28
CA THR A 113 16.45 7.78 -3.82
C THR A 113 17.28 6.72 -4.52
N GLY A 114 17.00 5.44 -4.24
CA GLY A 114 17.87 4.32 -4.63
C GLY A 114 19.23 4.34 -3.93
N ALA A 115 19.45 5.28 -2.99
CA ALA A 115 20.73 5.52 -2.35
C ALA A 115 20.81 4.85 -0.96
N GLN A 116 22.02 4.74 -0.45
CA GLN A 116 22.23 4.40 0.96
C GLN A 116 21.85 5.59 1.83
N VAL A 117 21.12 5.33 2.92
CA VAL A 117 20.59 6.37 3.81
C VAL A 117 20.91 6.04 5.25
N GLU A 118 21.38 7.02 5.98
CA GLU A 118 21.57 6.99 7.42
C GLU A 118 20.58 7.96 8.08
N VAL A 119 19.85 7.49 9.09
CA VAL A 119 18.89 8.30 9.85
C VAL A 119 19.25 8.23 11.31
N THR A 120 19.42 9.40 11.91
CA THR A 120 19.64 9.55 13.35
C THR A 120 18.65 10.58 13.90
N ASP A 121 18.15 10.37 15.12
CA ASP A 121 17.31 11.36 15.81
C ASP A 121 17.93 11.78 17.15
N SER A 122 17.46 12.89 17.67
CA SER A 122 17.85 13.41 18.98
C SER A 122 17.10 12.75 20.12
N GLY A 123 16.14 11.87 19.84
CA GLY A 123 15.33 11.17 20.81
C GLY A 123 16.09 10.03 21.49
N GLY A 124 15.55 9.58 22.61
CA GLY A 124 16.08 8.42 23.31
C GLY A 124 15.06 7.87 24.31
N ALA A 125 15.21 6.59 24.63
CA ALA A 125 14.48 5.95 25.70
C ALA A 125 15.47 5.22 26.61
N ILE A 126 15.29 5.38 27.91
CA ILE A 126 16.08 4.66 28.91
C ILE A 126 15.15 4.04 29.95
N TRP A 127 15.50 2.86 30.38
CA TRP A 127 14.92 2.28 31.59
C TRP A 127 15.84 2.45 32.75
N SER A 128 15.34 2.88 33.92
CA SER A 128 16.12 3.06 35.12
C SER A 128 15.32 2.64 36.37
N VAL A 129 16.00 2.01 37.30
CA VAL A 129 15.44 1.68 38.62
C VAL A 129 15.53 2.87 39.57
N THR A 130 16.29 3.92 39.21
CA THR A 130 16.49 5.10 40.04
C THR A 130 15.50 6.19 39.66
N PRO A 131 14.59 6.62 40.54
CA PRO A 131 13.69 7.74 40.29
C PRO A 131 14.47 9.03 39.97
N GLY A 132 13.99 9.80 38.98
CA GLY A 132 14.61 11.09 38.63
C GLY A 132 15.86 10.97 37.75
N THR A 133 16.18 9.79 37.21
CA THR A 133 17.25 9.65 36.22
C THR A 133 16.96 10.57 35.02
N PRO A 134 17.94 11.39 34.56
CA PRO A 134 17.75 12.24 33.39
C PRO A 134 17.34 11.44 32.19
N LEU A 135 16.34 11.93 31.46
CA LEU A 135 15.93 11.33 30.19
C LEU A 135 17.04 11.55 29.15
N PRO A 136 17.35 10.52 28.34
CA PRO A 136 18.27 10.69 27.22
C PRO A 136 17.61 11.53 26.10
N GLY A 137 18.43 12.15 25.29
CA GLY A 137 18.00 12.94 24.14
C GLY A 137 18.21 14.44 24.33
N ASP A 138 17.93 15.17 23.25
CA ASP A 138 18.01 16.61 23.19
C ASP A 138 16.61 17.20 23.41
N PRO A 139 16.45 18.29 24.20
CA PRO A 139 15.19 18.98 24.32
C PRO A 139 14.64 19.50 22.99
N ASP A 140 15.50 19.75 22.01
CA ASP A 140 15.10 20.12 20.66
C ASP A 140 15.01 18.88 19.76
N PRO A 141 13.79 18.43 19.40
CA PRO A 141 13.60 17.21 18.63
C PRO A 141 14.03 17.41 17.16
N VAL A 142 15.09 16.74 16.75
CA VAL A 142 15.67 16.81 15.41
C VAL A 142 15.90 15.40 14.85
N VAL A 143 15.54 15.21 13.58
CA VAL A 143 15.95 14.04 12.79
C VAL A 143 16.95 14.46 11.72
N ARG A 144 18.09 13.77 11.66
CA ARG A 144 19.15 13.96 10.65
C ARG A 144 19.12 12.82 9.67
N ILE A 145 19.07 13.15 8.38
CA ILE A 145 19.00 12.20 7.27
C ILE A 145 20.20 12.47 6.37
N ARG A 146 21.11 11.50 6.27
CA ARG A 146 22.24 11.54 5.35
C ARG A 146 21.98 10.62 4.18
N VAL A 147 21.96 11.17 3.00
CA VAL A 147 21.77 10.44 1.74
C VAL A 147 23.11 10.38 1.01
N PHE A 148 23.64 9.16 0.81
CA PHE A 148 24.92 8.95 0.14
C PHE A 148 24.68 8.78 -1.36
N VAL A 149 25.02 9.78 -2.15
CA VAL A 149 24.79 9.84 -3.59
C VAL A 149 26.13 9.77 -4.37
N ASP A 150 26.10 9.15 -5.54
CA ASP A 150 27.27 9.06 -6.44
C ASP A 150 27.41 10.32 -7.34
N GLY A 151 26.56 11.34 -7.13
CA GLY A 151 26.51 12.63 -7.78
C GLY A 151 25.24 13.38 -7.39
N VAL A 152 25.31 14.68 -7.25
CA VAL A 152 24.19 15.54 -6.80
C VAL A 152 23.28 15.94 -7.97
N GLU A 153 23.73 15.72 -9.22
CA GLU A 153 22.98 16.12 -10.42
C GLU A 153 21.77 15.20 -10.68
N GLY A 154 20.58 15.79 -10.78
CA GLY A 154 19.34 15.09 -11.13
C GLY A 154 18.49 14.64 -9.93
N PHE A 155 18.86 15.02 -8.71
CA PHE A 155 18.09 14.64 -7.52
C PHE A 155 16.99 15.65 -7.21
N ASP A 156 15.73 15.21 -7.15
CA ASP A 156 14.60 16.06 -6.77
C ASP A 156 14.53 16.23 -5.24
N ARG A 157 15.25 17.25 -4.78
CA ARG A 157 15.29 17.63 -3.36
C ARG A 157 13.91 18.01 -2.81
N THR A 158 13.08 18.66 -3.62
CA THR A 158 11.74 19.10 -3.20
C THR A 158 10.85 17.91 -2.90
N ARG A 159 10.91 16.88 -3.76
CA ARG A 159 10.19 15.62 -3.56
C ARG A 159 10.69 14.88 -2.31
N LEU A 160 12.00 14.84 -2.09
CA LEU A 160 12.58 14.24 -0.89
C LEU A 160 12.09 14.94 0.39
N GLU A 161 12.15 16.27 0.44
CA GLU A 161 11.69 17.07 1.57
C GLU A 161 10.20 16.84 1.85
N ALA A 162 9.36 16.77 0.81
CA ALA A 162 7.94 16.48 0.94
C ALA A 162 7.69 15.10 1.54
N VAL A 163 8.38 14.06 1.06
CA VAL A 163 8.26 12.70 1.56
C VAL A 163 8.74 12.58 3.01
N VAL A 164 9.88 13.18 3.35
CA VAL A 164 10.39 13.21 4.73
C VAL A 164 9.38 13.89 5.66
N ARG A 165 8.84 15.04 5.25
CA ARG A 165 7.85 15.80 6.02
C ARG A 165 6.56 15.01 6.26
N SER A 166 6.12 14.20 5.29
CA SER A 166 4.94 13.36 5.44
C SER A 166 5.18 12.15 6.34
N ALA A 167 6.42 11.66 6.44
CA ALA A 167 6.77 10.43 7.16
C ALA A 167 7.23 10.66 8.60
N LYS A 168 7.80 11.84 8.92
CA LYS A 168 8.25 12.18 10.28
C LYS A 168 7.14 12.73 11.17
N PRO A 169 7.28 12.69 12.50
CA PRO A 169 6.38 13.42 13.40
C PRO A 169 6.41 14.93 13.16
N VAL A 170 5.27 15.60 13.27
CA VAL A 170 5.12 17.04 12.94
C VAL A 170 6.02 17.95 13.77
N HIS A 171 6.22 17.60 15.06
CA HIS A 171 7.00 18.39 16.01
C HIS A 171 8.53 18.23 15.89
N VAL A 172 8.99 17.29 15.07
CA VAL A 172 10.42 17.03 14.87
C VAL A 172 10.95 17.85 13.71
N ALA A 173 12.02 18.61 13.90
CA ALA A 173 12.72 19.31 12.84
C ALA A 173 13.52 18.30 11.98
N GLU A 174 13.61 18.55 10.67
CA GLU A 174 14.42 17.73 9.75
C GLU A 174 15.68 18.45 9.31
N VAL A 175 16.79 17.71 9.25
CA VAL A 175 18.05 18.13 8.63
C VAL A 175 18.43 17.08 7.59
N ILE A 176 18.44 17.46 6.30
CA ILE A 176 18.77 16.57 5.19
C ILE A 176 20.13 16.97 4.64
N GLU A 177 21.09 16.06 4.72
CA GLU A 177 22.44 16.21 4.22
C GLU A 177 22.67 15.26 3.04
N MET A 178 23.16 15.78 1.93
CA MET A 178 23.64 14.99 0.80
C MET A 178 25.14 14.82 0.94
N VAL A 179 25.59 13.58 0.98
CA VAL A 179 27.00 13.21 1.14
C VAL A 179 27.45 12.53 -0.14
N GLU A 180 28.40 13.10 -0.84
CA GLU A 180 29.03 12.41 -1.98
C GLU A 180 29.84 11.23 -1.48
N ARG A 181 29.64 10.06 -2.10
CA ARG A 181 30.52 8.92 -1.89
C ARG A 181 31.88 9.29 -2.46
N SER A 182 32.87 9.54 -1.58
CA SER A 182 34.24 9.58 -2.04
C SER A 182 34.58 8.19 -2.57
N THR A 183 34.77 8.08 -3.88
CA THR A 183 35.43 6.94 -4.52
C THR A 183 36.86 6.92 -4.01
N SER A 184 37.08 6.31 -2.84
CA SER A 184 38.44 5.97 -2.41
C SER A 184 38.96 4.94 -3.41
N GLY A 185 39.87 5.41 -4.27
CA GLY A 185 40.47 4.65 -5.32
C GLY A 185 41.01 3.32 -4.83
N SER A 186 40.71 2.30 -5.59
CA SER A 186 41.54 1.11 -5.67
C SER A 186 42.75 1.45 -6.54
N GLU A 187 43.77 2.04 -5.91
CA GLU A 187 45.16 1.86 -6.36
C GLU A 187 45.77 0.80 -5.45
N GLN A 188 45.89 -0.39 -5.95
CA GLN A 188 47.09 -1.21 -5.96
C GLN A 188 46.83 -2.52 -6.70
#